data_f76bf3e88f3fe18b1db85a31eacb6a8e
#
_entry.id   f76bf3e88f3fe18b1db85a31eacb6a8e
#
_cell.length_a   1.000
_cell.length_b   1.000
_cell.length_c   1.000
_cell.angle_alpha   90.00
_cell.angle_beta   90.00
_cell.angle_gamma   90.00
#
_symmetry.space_group_name_H-M   'P 1'
#
loop_
_entity.id
_entity.type
_entity.pdbx_description
1 polymer ?
#
loop_
_entity_poly.entity_id
_entity_poly.type
_entity_poly.pdbx_seq_one_letter_code
_entity_poly.pdbx_strand_id
1 'polypeptide(L)'
;GTLAFGTGALASWPAWRLLGPEQAVISLSLRHAAKTQVECTPLTAAEMIKLKPNMRRQVGCPRERWPVYVELLRDGQLLYRGEHAPAGLWNDGPSTVLERIVVPQGPQALTVRLRDSGRKDGFDYEQEIRADLGASQNFVIEFRADAGFVYH
;
A
#
# COMPACT_ATOMS: atom_id res chain seq x y z
N GLY A 1 -24.76 -19.15 -28.61
CA GLY A 1 -23.62 -18.59 -29.16
C GLY A 1 -23.38 -17.20 -28.70
N THR A 2 -23.95 -16.24 -29.37
CA THR A 2 -23.76 -14.84 -29.02
C THR A 2 -24.22 -14.53 -27.61
N LEU A 3 -25.23 -15.22 -27.15
CA LEU A 3 -25.69 -15.04 -25.78
C LEU A 3 -24.63 -15.39 -24.75
N ALA A 4 -23.72 -16.29 -25.09
CA ALA A 4 -22.66 -16.68 -24.19
C ALA A 4 -21.73 -15.51 -23.87
N PHE A 5 -21.54 -14.59 -24.78
CA PHE A 5 -20.70 -13.42 -24.54
C PHE A 5 -21.32 -12.48 -23.53
N GLY A 6 -22.58 -12.15 -23.71
CA GLY A 6 -23.28 -11.34 -22.75
C GLY A 6 -23.31 -12.00 -21.39
N THR A 7 -23.49 -13.30 -21.37
CA THR A 7 -23.49 -14.05 -20.13
C THR A 7 -22.12 -14.00 -19.46
N GLY A 8 -21.06 -14.13 -20.24
CA GLY A 8 -19.71 -14.03 -19.67
C GLY A 8 -19.42 -12.70 -19.02
N ALA A 9 -19.78 -11.62 -19.68
CA ALA A 9 -19.60 -10.28 -19.13
C ALA A 9 -20.45 -10.07 -17.87
N LEU A 10 -21.69 -10.57 -17.89
CA LEU A 10 -22.57 -10.48 -16.74
C LEU A 10 -22.13 -11.39 -15.61
N ALA A 11 -21.56 -12.54 -15.93
CA ALA A 11 -21.10 -13.48 -14.92
C ALA A 11 -19.89 -12.94 -14.14
N SER A 12 -19.12 -12.07 -14.74
CA SER A 12 -18.02 -11.42 -14.03
C SER A 12 -18.49 -10.29 -13.12
N TRP A 13 -19.77 -9.93 -13.22
CA TRP A 13 -20.35 -8.88 -12.42
C TRP A 13 -21.50 -9.41 -11.59
N PRO A 14 -21.48 -9.30 -10.30
CA PRO A 14 -20.51 -8.65 -9.44
C PRO A 14 -19.51 -9.67 -8.87
N ALA A 15 -18.36 -9.70 -9.45
CA ALA A 15 -17.32 -10.67 -9.10
C ALA A 15 -16.93 -10.59 -7.62
N TRP A 16 -17.14 -9.46 -6.98
CA TRP A 16 -16.81 -9.25 -5.59
C TRP A 16 -17.65 -10.11 -4.62
N ARG A 17 -18.73 -10.68 -5.07
CA ARG A 17 -19.59 -11.53 -4.23
C ARG A 17 -19.12 -12.97 -4.20
N LEU A 18 -18.76 -13.47 -5.34
CA LEU A 18 -18.37 -14.85 -5.51
C LEU A 18 -17.18 -14.92 -6.46
N LEU A 19 -16.17 -15.63 -6.04
CA LEU A 19 -15.08 -15.96 -6.94
C LEU A 19 -15.54 -17.07 -7.86
N GLY A 20 -15.19 -16.96 -9.13
CA GLY A 20 -15.35 -18.05 -10.05
C GLY A 20 -14.49 -19.23 -9.62
N PRO A 21 -14.77 -20.43 -10.15
CA PRO A 21 -14.03 -21.63 -9.76
C PRO A 21 -12.54 -21.56 -10.12
N GLU A 22 -12.17 -20.64 -11.01
CA GLU A 22 -10.80 -20.50 -11.48
C GLU A 22 -10.15 -19.19 -11.03
N GLN A 23 -10.72 -18.56 -10.03
CA GLN A 23 -10.24 -17.26 -9.58
C GLN A 23 -9.73 -17.31 -8.15
N ALA A 24 -8.77 -16.43 -7.89
CA ALA A 24 -8.23 -16.22 -6.56
C ALA A 24 -8.31 -14.73 -6.23
N VAL A 25 -8.03 -14.37 -4.98
CA VAL A 25 -8.01 -12.99 -4.54
C VAL A 25 -6.65 -12.64 -3.98
N ILE A 26 -6.14 -11.49 -4.36
CA ILE A 26 -4.97 -10.88 -3.72
C ILE A 26 -5.49 -9.77 -2.83
N SER A 27 -5.19 -9.84 -1.54
CA SER A 27 -5.55 -8.81 -0.57
C SER A 27 -4.32 -8.02 -0.19
N LEU A 28 -4.32 -6.73 -0.51
CA LEU A 28 -3.30 -5.80 -0.04
C LEU A 28 -3.77 -5.22 1.28
N SER A 29 -3.03 -5.49 2.34
CA SER A 29 -3.36 -4.99 3.67
C SER A 29 -2.12 -4.35 4.25
N LEU A 30 -1.97 -3.05 4.03
CA LEU A 30 -0.79 -2.31 4.42
C LEU A 30 -1.18 -1.19 5.36
N ARG A 31 -0.37 -1.02 6.39
CA ARG A 31 -0.43 0.15 7.25
C ARG A 31 0.98 0.60 7.51
N HIS A 32 1.32 1.78 7.03
CA HIS A 32 2.69 2.25 7.07
C HIS A 32 2.76 3.75 7.27
N ALA A 33 3.60 4.17 8.19
CA ALA A 33 3.90 5.59 8.41
C ALA A 33 5.04 5.97 7.46
N ALA A 34 4.72 6.79 6.47
CA ALA A 34 5.72 7.26 5.53
C ALA A 34 6.71 8.23 6.20
N LYS A 35 7.73 8.59 5.47
CA LYS A 35 8.71 9.56 5.96
C LYS A 35 8.05 10.92 6.10
N THR A 36 8.54 11.70 7.04
CA THR A 36 8.08 13.08 7.21
C THR A 36 8.57 13.92 6.03
N GLN A 37 7.76 14.91 5.64
CA GLN A 37 8.09 15.76 4.51
C GLN A 37 9.27 16.68 4.79
N VAL A 38 9.46 17.03 6.05
CA VAL A 38 10.56 17.86 6.48
C VAL A 38 11.42 17.07 7.45
N GLU A 39 12.73 17.05 7.18
CA GLU A 39 13.66 16.42 8.08
C GLU A 39 13.73 17.19 9.37
N CYS A 40 13.61 16.49 10.48
CA CYS A 40 13.54 17.10 11.79
C CYS A 40 14.87 16.98 12.52
N THR A 41 15.46 18.13 12.80
CA THR A 41 16.62 18.20 13.68
C THR A 41 16.13 18.47 15.09
N PRO A 42 16.37 17.56 16.05
CA PRO A 42 15.96 17.83 17.43
C PRO A 42 16.60 19.11 17.95
N LEU A 43 15.83 19.87 18.70
CA LEU A 43 16.35 21.07 19.31
C LEU A 43 17.42 20.69 20.35
N THR A 44 18.51 21.44 20.36
CA THR A 44 19.50 21.28 21.39
C THR A 44 18.95 21.76 22.74
N ALA A 45 19.53 21.28 23.83
CA ALA A 45 19.13 21.70 25.16
C ALA A 45 19.23 23.23 25.31
N ALA A 46 20.24 23.83 24.71
CA ALA A 46 20.42 25.29 24.76
C ALA A 46 19.31 26.03 24.03
N GLU A 47 18.87 25.50 22.91
CA GLU A 47 17.75 26.06 22.14
C GLU A 47 16.42 25.91 22.89
N MET A 48 16.21 24.79 23.54
CA MET A 48 14.99 24.52 24.27
C MET A 48 14.84 25.43 25.50
N ILE A 49 15.95 25.78 26.15
CA ILE A 49 15.95 26.64 27.31
C ILE A 49 15.48 28.06 26.95
N LYS A 50 15.76 28.50 25.73
CA LYS A 50 15.36 29.84 25.25
C LYS A 50 13.87 29.92 24.95
N LEU A 51 13.17 28.82 24.90
CA LEU A 51 11.78 28.78 24.57
C LEU A 51 10.91 28.73 25.81
N LYS A 52 9.71 29.30 25.71
CA LYS A 52 8.72 29.15 26.76
C LYS A 52 8.34 27.68 26.92
N PRO A 53 8.09 27.20 28.15
CA PRO A 53 7.80 25.78 28.36
C PRO A 53 6.70 25.20 27.49
N ASN A 54 5.67 25.99 27.20
CA ASN A 54 4.56 25.54 26.36
C ASN A 54 4.91 25.47 24.87
N MET A 55 6.00 26.10 24.46
CA MET A 55 6.43 26.09 23.06
C MET A 55 7.50 25.05 22.77
N ARG A 56 8.10 24.44 23.79
CA ARG A 56 9.19 23.50 23.63
C ARG A 56 8.80 22.25 22.85
N ARG A 57 7.53 21.88 22.86
CA ARG A 57 7.01 20.72 22.12
C ARG A 57 6.56 21.09 20.72
N GLN A 58 6.24 22.35 20.48
CA GLN A 58 5.68 22.82 19.23
C GLN A 58 6.74 23.36 18.28
N VAL A 59 7.86 23.78 18.83
CA VAL A 59 8.97 24.24 18.01
C VAL A 59 9.79 23.02 17.63
N GLY A 60 9.58 22.59 16.49
CA GLY A 60 10.27 21.43 15.98
C GLY A 60 9.92 21.32 14.54
N CYS A 61 9.50 20.19 14.18
CA CYS A 61 9.32 19.87 12.81
C CYS A 61 7.86 19.77 12.47
N PRO A 62 7.51 20.19 11.28
CA PRO A 62 6.25 19.73 10.71
C PRO A 62 6.20 18.22 10.78
N ARG A 63 5.10 17.70 11.32
CA ARG A 63 4.92 16.25 11.46
C ARG A 63 4.29 15.62 10.23
N GLU A 64 3.92 16.42 9.27
CA GLU A 64 3.27 15.96 8.06
C GLU A 64 4.13 14.93 7.34
N ARG A 65 3.51 13.84 6.94
CA ARG A 65 4.17 12.74 6.24
C ARG A 65 3.82 12.74 4.76
N TRP A 66 4.69 12.13 3.98
CA TRP A 66 4.39 11.86 2.58
C TRP A 66 3.26 10.85 2.48
N PRO A 67 2.44 10.94 1.46
CA PRO A 67 1.50 9.85 1.18
C PRO A 67 2.27 8.58 0.79
N VAL A 68 1.63 7.45 1.00
CA VAL A 68 2.16 6.16 0.56
C VAL A 68 1.60 5.85 -0.81
N TYR A 69 2.48 5.62 -1.78
CA TYR A 69 2.10 5.23 -3.12
C TYR A 69 2.46 3.77 -3.33
N VAL A 70 1.50 2.98 -3.77
CA VAL A 70 1.66 1.53 -3.94
C VAL A 70 1.27 1.12 -5.34
N GLU A 71 2.04 0.20 -5.92
CA GLU A 71 1.71 -0.47 -7.17
C GLU A 71 1.79 -1.97 -6.99
N LEU A 72 0.86 -2.67 -7.60
CA LEU A 72 0.89 -4.12 -7.70
C LEU A 72 0.81 -4.52 -9.16
N LEU A 73 1.79 -5.30 -9.60
CA LEU A 73 1.86 -5.81 -10.96
C LEU A 73 1.75 -7.33 -10.95
N ARG A 74 1.16 -7.88 -11.98
CA ARG A 74 1.07 -9.31 -12.21
C ARG A 74 1.63 -9.62 -13.58
N ASP A 75 2.69 -10.41 -13.61
CA ASP A 75 3.38 -10.76 -14.86
C ASP A 75 3.70 -9.53 -15.72
N GLY A 76 4.12 -8.44 -15.05
CA GLY A 76 4.46 -7.20 -15.71
C GLY A 76 3.30 -6.27 -15.98
N GLN A 77 2.06 -6.69 -15.74
CA GLN A 77 0.89 -5.86 -15.96
C GLN A 77 0.41 -5.22 -14.66
N LEU A 78 0.08 -3.94 -14.75
CA LEU A 78 -0.40 -3.21 -13.59
C LEU A 78 -1.80 -3.69 -13.20
N LEU A 79 -1.95 -4.18 -11.97
CA LEU A 79 -3.23 -4.58 -11.41
C LEU A 79 -3.83 -3.49 -10.54
N TYR A 80 -3.00 -2.78 -9.79
CA TYR A 80 -3.45 -1.77 -8.86
C TYR A 80 -2.37 -0.71 -8.68
N ARG A 81 -2.80 0.53 -8.55
CA ARG A 81 -1.97 1.64 -8.11
C ARG A 81 -2.83 2.62 -7.32
N GLY A 82 -2.25 3.21 -6.31
CA GLY A 82 -2.98 4.19 -5.53
C GLY A 82 -2.07 4.96 -4.60
N GLU A 83 -2.42 6.21 -4.37
CA GLU A 83 -1.77 7.07 -3.40
C GLU A 83 -2.67 7.20 -2.19
N HIS A 84 -2.13 6.96 -1.01
CA HIS A 84 -2.88 6.93 0.22
C HIS A 84 -2.35 7.98 1.19
N ALA A 85 -3.18 8.94 1.51
CA ALA A 85 -2.81 10.04 2.39
C ALA A 85 -2.58 9.56 3.82
N PRO A 86 -1.69 10.23 4.56
CA PRO A 86 -1.53 9.94 5.97
C PRO A 86 -2.80 10.23 6.76
N ALA A 87 -3.06 9.44 7.78
CA ALA A 87 -4.22 9.61 8.62
C ALA A 87 -4.08 10.80 9.58
N GLY A 88 -5.21 11.28 10.08
CA GLY A 88 -5.25 12.31 11.10
C GLY A 88 -5.39 13.72 10.55
N LEU A 89 -5.76 14.63 11.42
CA LEU A 89 -5.98 16.04 11.06
C LEU A 89 -4.70 16.72 10.58
N TRP A 90 -3.56 16.28 11.04
CA TRP A 90 -2.27 16.88 10.74
C TRP A 90 -1.46 16.10 9.72
N ASN A 91 -2.07 15.08 9.10
CA ASN A 91 -1.41 14.21 8.13
C ASN A 91 -0.10 13.62 8.68
N ASP A 92 -0.09 13.27 9.94
CA ASP A 92 1.09 12.74 10.62
C ASP A 92 0.96 11.26 11.01
N GLY A 93 -0.16 10.66 10.73
CA GLY A 93 -0.42 9.26 11.01
C GLY A 93 0.01 8.33 9.88
N PRO A 94 -0.20 7.02 10.07
CA PRO A 94 0.10 6.05 9.02
C PRO A 94 -0.93 6.12 7.89
N SER A 95 -0.48 5.73 6.71
CA SER A 95 -1.38 5.50 5.57
C SER A 95 -1.85 4.05 5.61
N THR A 96 -3.09 3.83 5.22
CA THR A 96 -3.69 2.49 5.19
C THR A 96 -4.12 2.14 3.78
N VAL A 97 -3.76 0.95 3.35
CA VAL A 97 -4.17 0.40 2.05
C VAL A 97 -4.91 -0.90 2.31
N LEU A 98 -6.15 -0.97 1.87
CA LEU A 98 -6.97 -2.18 1.97
C LEU A 98 -7.63 -2.40 0.62
N GLU A 99 -7.06 -3.28 -0.18
CA GLU A 99 -7.57 -3.55 -1.53
C GLU A 99 -7.64 -5.05 -1.77
N ARG A 100 -8.66 -5.46 -2.50
CA ARG A 100 -8.85 -6.84 -2.90
C ARG A 100 -8.94 -6.90 -4.40
N ILE A 101 -8.07 -7.69 -5.01
CA ILE A 101 -7.98 -7.79 -6.46
C ILE A 101 -8.22 -9.25 -6.86
N VAL A 102 -9.18 -9.46 -7.75
CA VAL A 102 -9.49 -10.79 -8.27
C VAL A 102 -8.53 -11.08 -9.41
N VAL A 103 -7.91 -12.24 -9.38
CA VAL A 103 -6.96 -12.70 -10.39
C VAL A 103 -7.26 -14.14 -10.76
N PRO A 104 -6.79 -14.62 -11.93
CA PRO A 104 -6.90 -16.04 -12.26
C PRO A 104 -6.07 -16.89 -11.30
N GLN A 105 -6.47 -18.14 -11.12
CA GLN A 105 -5.66 -19.11 -10.40
C GLN A 105 -4.40 -19.45 -11.20
N GLY A 106 -3.45 -20.06 -10.54
CA GLY A 106 -2.25 -20.58 -11.19
C GLY A 106 -0.99 -19.84 -10.79
N PRO A 107 0.15 -20.26 -11.37
CA PRO A 107 1.43 -19.61 -11.07
C PRO A 107 1.48 -18.21 -11.66
N GLN A 108 1.96 -17.27 -10.84
CA GLN A 108 2.01 -15.86 -11.19
C GLN A 108 3.24 -15.23 -10.57
N ALA A 109 3.79 -14.24 -11.27
CA ALA A 109 4.83 -13.39 -10.72
C ALA A 109 4.20 -12.04 -10.34
N LEU A 110 4.18 -11.77 -9.05
CA LEU A 110 3.62 -10.53 -8.51
C LEU A 110 4.77 -9.60 -8.14
N THR A 111 4.65 -8.34 -8.50
CA THR A 111 5.60 -7.32 -8.10
C THR A 111 4.84 -6.27 -7.32
N VAL A 112 5.26 -6.05 -6.09
CA VAL A 112 4.68 -5.02 -5.25
C VAL A 112 5.72 -3.96 -4.97
N ARG A 113 5.33 -2.70 -5.13
CA ARG A 113 6.21 -1.53 -5.01
C ARG A 113 5.58 -0.52 -4.10
N LEU A 114 6.41 0.13 -3.30
CA LEU A 114 5.94 1.13 -2.36
C LEU A 114 6.90 2.33 -2.35
N ARG A 115 6.31 3.51 -2.40
CA ARG A 115 7.04 4.77 -2.24
C ARG A 115 6.47 5.50 -1.03
N ASP A 116 7.34 5.79 -0.08
CA ASP A 116 6.94 6.45 1.17
C ASP A 116 7.72 7.74 1.42
N SER A 117 8.30 8.29 0.36
CA SER A 117 9.12 9.51 0.43
C SER A 117 8.74 10.48 -0.68
N GLY A 118 9.39 11.63 -0.68
CA GLY A 118 9.15 12.65 -1.69
C GLY A 118 9.86 12.41 -3.03
N ARG A 119 10.45 11.23 -3.23
CA ARG A 119 11.11 10.96 -4.52
C ARG A 119 10.11 10.98 -5.66
N LYS A 120 10.53 11.49 -6.79
CA LYS A 120 9.67 11.58 -7.97
C LYS A 120 9.72 10.33 -8.82
N ASP A 121 10.84 9.61 -8.78
CA ASP A 121 11.06 8.42 -9.59
C ASP A 121 11.46 7.25 -8.70
N GLY A 122 11.02 6.06 -9.08
CA GLY A 122 11.39 4.84 -8.39
C GLY A 122 10.58 4.59 -7.12
N PHE A 123 11.03 3.62 -6.37
CA PHE A 123 10.33 3.16 -5.19
C PHE A 123 11.30 2.94 -4.04
N ASP A 124 10.81 3.14 -2.83
CA ASP A 124 11.61 2.91 -1.63
C ASP A 124 11.67 1.43 -1.26
N TYR A 125 10.62 0.69 -1.64
CA TYR A 125 10.55 -0.75 -1.42
C TYR A 125 9.96 -1.41 -2.65
N GLU A 126 10.55 -2.54 -3.05
CA GLU A 126 10.05 -3.33 -4.17
C GLU A 126 10.35 -4.79 -3.91
N GLN A 127 9.40 -5.66 -4.19
CA GLN A 127 9.61 -7.09 -4.04
C GLN A 127 8.84 -7.86 -5.10
N GLU A 128 9.51 -8.86 -5.68
CA GLU A 128 8.87 -9.83 -6.55
C GLU A 128 8.46 -11.05 -5.72
N ILE A 129 7.24 -11.49 -5.92
CA ILE A 129 6.67 -12.64 -5.23
C ILE A 129 6.18 -13.61 -6.28
N ARG A 130 6.69 -14.84 -6.25
CA ARG A 130 6.21 -15.90 -7.10
C ARG A 130 5.23 -16.74 -6.30
N ALA A 131 4.01 -16.80 -6.77
CA ALA A 131 2.94 -17.51 -6.07
C ALA A 131 2.16 -18.37 -7.04
N ASP A 132 1.79 -19.56 -6.58
CA ASP A 132 0.88 -20.44 -7.30
C ASP A 132 -0.44 -20.41 -6.54
N LEU A 133 -1.38 -19.64 -7.07
CA LEU A 133 -2.63 -19.38 -6.39
C LEU A 133 -3.67 -20.45 -6.74
N GLY A 134 -4.22 -21.07 -5.72
CA GLY A 134 -5.31 -21.99 -5.88
C GLY A 134 -6.65 -21.29 -6.09
N ALA A 135 -7.61 -22.03 -6.61
CA ALA A 135 -8.96 -21.51 -6.77
C ALA A 135 -9.53 -21.09 -5.41
N SER A 136 -10.15 -19.94 -5.38
CA SER A 136 -10.76 -19.35 -4.19
C SER A 136 -9.76 -19.01 -3.08
N GLN A 137 -8.48 -19.09 -3.34
CA GLN A 137 -7.46 -18.71 -2.36
C GLN A 137 -7.43 -17.21 -2.16
N ASN A 138 -7.28 -16.81 -0.90
CA ASN A 138 -7.03 -15.41 -0.55
C ASN A 138 -5.55 -15.25 -0.20
N PHE A 139 -4.80 -14.63 -1.10
CA PHE A 139 -3.38 -14.39 -0.91
C PHE A 139 -3.17 -13.00 -0.33
N VAL A 140 -2.66 -12.93 0.88
CA VAL A 140 -2.53 -11.66 1.61
C VAL A 140 -1.11 -11.14 1.50
N ILE A 141 -0.99 -9.88 1.10
CA ILE A 141 0.29 -9.15 1.08
C ILE A 141 0.20 -8.04 2.10
N GLU A 142 1.13 -8.05 3.05
CA GLU A 142 1.24 -7.04 4.09
C GLU A 142 2.61 -6.37 3.99
N PHE A 143 2.74 -5.22 4.62
CA PHE A 143 4.00 -4.52 4.68
C PHE A 143 4.38 -4.18 6.11
N ARG A 144 5.62 -4.47 6.47
CA ARG A 144 6.21 -4.10 7.75
C ARG A 144 7.52 -3.37 7.50
N ALA A 145 7.70 -2.24 8.16
CA ALA A 145 8.88 -1.41 7.95
C ALA A 145 10.18 -2.13 8.26
N ASP A 146 10.16 -3.06 9.20
CA ASP A 146 11.34 -3.82 9.62
C ASP A 146 11.63 -5.04 8.75
N ALA A 147 10.63 -5.55 8.06
CA ALA A 147 10.75 -6.79 7.29
C ALA A 147 10.46 -6.62 5.80
N GLY A 148 9.91 -5.48 5.39
CA GLY A 148 9.45 -5.27 4.03
C GLY A 148 8.10 -5.94 3.79
N PHE A 149 7.88 -6.42 2.59
CA PHE A 149 6.63 -7.09 2.26
C PHE A 149 6.62 -8.52 2.81
N VAL A 150 5.55 -8.85 3.48
CA VAL A 150 5.28 -10.21 3.97
C VAL A 150 3.99 -10.70 3.34
N TYR A 151 3.94 -12.01 3.06
CA TYR A 151 2.78 -12.56 2.37
C TYR A 151 2.49 -13.98 2.86
N HIS A 152 1.23 -14.34 2.76
CA HIS A 152 0.77 -15.68 3.14
C HIS A 152 -0.57 -16.05 2.53
#